data_0214477cc92bd713baa67aa03c140e93
#
_entry.id   0214477cc92bd713baa67aa03c140e93
#
_cell.length_a   1.000
_cell.length_b   1.000
_cell.length_c   1.000
_cell.angle_alpha   90.00
_cell.angle_beta   90.00
_cell.angle_gamma   90.00
#
_symmetry.space_group_name_H-M   'P 1'
#
loop_
_entity.id
_entity.type
_entity.pdbx_description
1 polymer ?
#
loop_
_entity_poly.entity_id
_entity_poly.type
_entity_poly.pdbx_seq_one_letter_code
_entity_poly.pdbx_strand_id
1 'polypeptide(L)'
;MDAKTFKQFEIELESLTATQREEVFLRMQKMREQDNSLRVIEERVGDTVTCPHCQSAKSVRFGFTHGQQRYRCKACSKTYIALTGTPFVRLRDKHKLQEQAACMSEGWTVRKTAQRLGLTVDRAFRWRHLFLKFLQEQKARELTGIVEADETYFRRNDKGQRKDLPRAAKKRGGPAKGERKSDHVPGVVALQRGSRLEHDHILVRRTKKNIMAALRSALSRDAVLSTDGNESYRYVARQLGIQAGHFVASEHGHGGRGTWHVQNVNAYHTRLKNGMRRFHGVATKYLANYLGWRRLPDRCHDAVTPNQFLFHALRTQYQHSN
;
A
#
# COMPACT_ATOMS: atom_id res chain seq x y z
N MET A 1 28.49 -7.30 27.11
CA MET A 1 29.23 -6.38 28.01
C MET A 1 28.81 -6.76 29.40
N ASP A 2 29.80 -6.99 30.31
CA ASP A 2 29.51 -7.23 31.70
C ASP A 2 29.21 -5.93 32.47
N ALA A 3 28.70 -6.04 33.72
CA ALA A 3 28.26 -4.88 34.49
C ALA A 3 29.40 -3.90 34.81
N LYS A 4 30.65 -4.40 34.98
CA LYS A 4 31.81 -3.57 35.28
C LYS A 4 32.22 -2.74 34.06
N THR A 5 32.25 -3.35 32.88
CA THR A 5 32.53 -2.68 31.62
C THR A 5 31.45 -1.68 31.27
N PHE A 6 30.18 -1.98 31.57
CA PHE A 6 29.05 -1.06 31.36
C PHE A 6 29.20 0.19 32.24
N LYS A 7 29.52 0.02 33.51
CA LYS A 7 29.71 1.13 34.45
C LYS A 7 30.89 2.04 34.03
N GLN A 8 31.97 1.44 33.52
CA GLN A 8 33.09 2.20 32.99
C GLN A 8 32.65 3.03 31.78
N PHE A 9 31.85 2.47 30.88
CA PHE A 9 31.30 3.18 29.72
C PHE A 9 30.39 4.35 30.12
N GLU A 10 29.60 4.21 31.18
CA GLU A 10 28.77 5.31 31.72
C GLU A 10 29.64 6.49 32.18
N ILE A 11 30.77 6.21 32.90
CA ILE A 11 31.72 7.24 33.34
C ILE A 11 32.36 7.94 32.12
N GLU A 12 32.72 7.19 31.08
CA GLU A 12 33.29 7.75 29.85
C GLU A 12 32.28 8.63 29.10
N LEU A 13 30.99 8.31 29.12
CA LEU A 13 29.92 9.14 28.54
C LEU A 13 29.82 10.52 29.22
N GLU A 14 30.02 10.59 30.54
CA GLU A 14 30.00 11.86 31.28
C GLU A 14 31.17 12.79 30.86
N SER A 15 32.31 12.23 30.47
CA SER A 15 33.49 12.97 30.06
C SER A 15 33.41 13.56 28.65
N LEU A 16 32.41 13.18 27.84
CA LEU A 16 32.27 13.63 26.48
C LEU A 16 31.90 15.11 26.36
N THR A 17 32.41 15.78 25.35
CA THR A 17 31.98 17.13 24.97
C THR A 17 30.53 17.14 24.50
N ALA A 18 29.88 18.31 24.48
CA ALA A 18 28.50 18.43 24.02
C ALA A 18 28.32 17.89 22.58
N THR A 19 29.26 18.16 21.69
CA THR A 19 29.24 17.66 20.31
C THR A 19 29.36 16.14 20.23
N GLN A 20 30.26 15.53 21.03
CA GLN A 20 30.43 14.10 21.10
C GLN A 20 29.19 13.41 21.68
N ARG A 21 28.57 13.97 22.70
CA ARG A 21 27.31 13.47 23.27
C ARG A 21 26.18 13.44 22.22
N GLU A 22 26.06 14.50 21.44
CA GLU A 22 25.07 14.55 20.34
C GLU A 22 25.35 13.47 19.28
N GLU A 23 26.60 13.26 18.92
CA GLU A 23 26.99 12.21 17.98
C GLU A 23 26.67 10.80 18.50
N VAL A 24 26.99 10.53 19.77
CA VAL A 24 26.64 9.25 20.44
C VAL A 24 25.13 9.06 20.50
N PHE A 25 24.38 10.10 20.88
CA PHE A 25 22.92 10.07 20.90
C PHE A 25 22.32 9.70 19.55
N LEU A 26 22.74 10.38 18.49
CA LEU A 26 22.31 10.09 17.12
C LEU A 26 22.65 8.66 16.68
N ARG A 27 23.81 8.16 17.10
CA ARG A 27 24.23 6.78 16.82
C ARG A 27 23.37 5.75 17.56
N MET A 28 23.08 5.99 18.84
CA MET A 28 22.21 5.13 19.64
C MET A 28 20.77 5.13 19.11
N GLN A 29 20.25 6.29 18.75
CA GLN A 29 18.94 6.42 18.12
C GLN A 29 18.87 5.58 16.83
N LYS A 30 19.87 5.66 15.98
CA LYS A 30 19.98 4.87 14.75
C LYS A 30 20.03 3.36 15.01
N MET A 31 20.79 2.93 16.04
CA MET A 31 20.81 1.52 16.46
C MET A 31 19.44 1.04 16.93
N ARG A 32 18.75 1.83 17.75
CA ARG A 32 17.38 1.54 18.22
C ARG A 32 16.39 1.40 17.06
N GLU A 33 16.47 2.27 16.05
CA GLU A 33 15.63 2.18 14.84
C GLU A 33 15.93 0.91 14.04
N GLN A 34 17.20 0.52 13.96
CA GLN A 34 17.62 -0.72 13.32
C GLN A 34 17.05 -1.94 14.04
N ASP A 35 17.16 -2.00 15.38
CA ASP A 35 16.65 -3.09 16.18
C ASP A 35 15.12 -3.21 16.07
N ASN A 36 14.41 -2.09 16.08
CA ASN A 36 12.97 -2.06 15.85
C ASN A 36 12.59 -2.58 14.46
N SER A 37 13.32 -2.19 13.42
CA SER A 37 13.08 -2.69 12.06
C SER A 37 13.30 -4.20 11.97
N LEU A 38 14.36 -4.70 12.60
CA LEU A 38 14.67 -6.14 12.65
C LEU A 38 13.59 -6.90 13.42
N ARG A 39 13.12 -6.37 14.55
CA ARG A 39 12.04 -6.98 15.33
C ARG A 39 10.76 -7.12 14.52
N VAL A 40 10.29 -6.08 13.85
CA VAL A 40 9.09 -6.14 12.99
C VAL A 40 9.27 -7.15 11.85
N ILE A 41 10.48 -7.25 11.30
CA ILE A 41 10.81 -8.24 10.27
C ILE A 41 10.73 -9.67 10.83
N GLU A 42 11.26 -9.91 12.02
CA GLU A 42 11.24 -11.23 12.67
C GLU A 42 9.82 -11.63 13.12
N GLU A 43 9.00 -10.69 13.61
CA GLU A 43 7.59 -10.91 13.95
C GLU A 43 6.78 -11.46 12.76
N ARG A 44 7.19 -11.17 11.51
CA ARG A 44 6.59 -11.73 10.30
C ARG A 44 6.70 -13.26 10.25
N VAL A 45 7.79 -13.81 10.76
CA VAL A 45 8.01 -15.26 10.77
C VAL A 45 7.06 -15.93 11.76
N GLY A 46 6.70 -15.22 12.85
CA GLY A 46 5.85 -15.74 13.91
C GLY A 46 6.48 -16.93 14.64
N ASP A 47 5.68 -17.62 15.42
CA ASP A 47 6.11 -18.81 16.16
C ASP A 47 6.29 -20.04 15.26
N THR A 48 5.64 -20.07 14.10
CA THR A 48 5.74 -21.15 13.12
C THR A 48 6.60 -20.73 11.93
N VAL A 49 7.84 -21.19 11.94
CA VAL A 49 8.84 -20.88 10.91
C VAL A 49 8.60 -21.76 9.68
N THR A 50 7.73 -21.30 8.76
CA THR A 50 7.46 -22.02 7.51
C THR A 50 8.51 -21.71 6.45
N CYS A 51 9.08 -22.73 5.86
CA CYS A 51 10.09 -22.59 4.83
C CYS A 51 9.49 -21.95 3.54
N PRO A 52 10.02 -20.82 3.05
CA PRO A 52 9.51 -20.17 1.84
C PRO A 52 9.81 -20.95 0.54
N HIS A 53 10.65 -22.00 0.60
CA HIS A 53 11.01 -22.79 -0.58
C HIS A 53 10.14 -24.03 -0.77
N CYS A 54 9.71 -24.69 0.32
CA CYS A 54 8.95 -25.94 0.24
C CYS A 54 7.73 -26.00 1.16
N GLN A 55 7.39 -24.89 1.82
CA GLN A 55 6.24 -24.74 2.72
C GLN A 55 6.26 -25.67 3.96
N SER A 56 7.36 -26.35 4.22
CA SER A 56 7.51 -27.20 5.42
C SER A 56 7.66 -26.36 6.68
N ALA A 57 6.95 -26.72 7.75
CA ALA A 57 7.13 -26.14 9.09
C ALA A 57 8.36 -26.66 9.84
N LYS A 58 9.10 -27.65 9.27
CA LYS A 58 10.27 -28.26 9.90
C LYS A 58 11.52 -27.42 9.65
N SER A 59 11.65 -26.31 10.34
CA SER A 59 12.81 -25.41 10.22
C SER A 59 13.46 -25.17 11.59
N VAL A 60 14.76 -24.92 11.60
CA VAL A 60 15.55 -24.64 12.82
C VAL A 60 16.34 -23.35 12.64
N ARG A 61 16.65 -22.68 13.74
CA ARG A 61 17.57 -21.53 13.75
C ARG A 61 18.95 -22.00 13.32
N PHE A 62 19.62 -21.23 12.46
CA PHE A 62 20.90 -21.59 11.86
C PHE A 62 21.83 -20.39 11.79
N GLY A 63 22.16 -19.82 12.95
CA GLY A 63 23.01 -18.62 13.08
C GLY A 63 22.39 -17.34 12.52
N PHE A 64 23.23 -16.35 12.30
CA PHE A 64 22.83 -15.02 11.85
C PHE A 64 23.49 -14.64 10.52
N THR A 65 22.87 -13.73 9.81
CA THR A 65 23.43 -13.09 8.61
C THR A 65 23.03 -11.61 8.56
N HIS A 66 24.01 -10.72 8.53
CA HIS A 66 23.76 -9.26 8.54
C HIS A 66 22.78 -8.79 9.64
N GLY A 67 22.93 -9.34 10.86
CA GLY A 67 22.09 -9.04 12.00
C GLY A 67 20.71 -9.69 11.99
N GLN A 68 20.34 -10.48 10.97
CA GLN A 68 19.07 -11.17 10.88
C GLN A 68 19.22 -12.66 11.23
N GLN A 69 18.24 -13.23 11.94
CA GLN A 69 18.19 -14.66 12.21
C GLN A 69 18.08 -15.43 10.87
N ARG A 70 18.98 -16.38 10.67
CA ARG A 70 18.92 -17.33 9.56
C ARG A 70 18.30 -18.63 10.02
N TYR A 71 17.51 -19.24 9.16
CA TYR A 71 16.84 -20.51 9.38
C TYR A 71 17.31 -21.54 8.36
N ARG A 72 17.30 -22.82 8.72
CA ARG A 72 17.53 -23.94 7.83
C ARG A 72 16.33 -24.87 7.84
N CYS A 73 15.78 -25.17 6.68
CA CYS A 73 14.70 -26.13 6.52
C CYS A 73 15.24 -27.56 6.61
N LYS A 74 14.65 -28.41 7.47
CA LYS A 74 15.01 -29.83 7.57
C LYS A 74 14.49 -30.68 6.39
N ALA A 75 13.43 -30.20 5.70
CA ALA A 75 12.84 -30.95 4.59
C ALA A 75 13.60 -30.74 3.27
N CYS A 76 13.98 -29.48 2.92
CA CYS A 76 14.65 -29.18 1.66
C CYS A 76 16.10 -28.69 1.83
N SER A 77 16.64 -28.67 3.04
CA SER A 77 18.00 -28.25 3.41
C SER A 77 18.39 -26.82 3.05
N LYS A 78 17.51 -26.04 2.43
CA LYS A 78 17.76 -24.64 2.05
C LYS A 78 17.73 -23.74 3.27
N THR A 79 18.57 -22.69 3.25
CA THR A 79 18.59 -21.65 4.27
C THR A 79 17.81 -20.42 3.82
N TYR A 80 17.25 -19.68 4.77
CA TYR A 80 16.47 -18.48 4.51
C TYR A 80 16.48 -17.55 5.73
N ILE A 81 16.04 -16.31 5.51
CA ILE A 81 15.81 -15.27 6.53
C ILE A 81 14.35 -14.83 6.46
N ALA A 82 13.88 -14.08 7.44
CA ALA A 82 12.50 -13.55 7.48
C ALA A 82 12.10 -12.79 6.21
N LEU A 83 13.03 -12.13 5.54
CA LEU A 83 12.80 -11.41 4.28
C LEU A 83 12.87 -12.29 3.02
N THR A 84 13.25 -13.56 3.11
CA THR A 84 13.31 -14.46 1.96
C THR A 84 11.91 -14.59 1.33
N GLY A 85 11.84 -14.49 0.01
CA GLY A 85 10.57 -14.45 -0.71
C GLY A 85 9.89 -13.08 -0.71
N THR A 86 10.52 -12.04 -0.16
CA THR A 86 10.03 -10.66 -0.28
C THR A 86 10.94 -9.83 -1.19
N PRO A 87 10.46 -8.74 -1.79
CA PRO A 87 11.31 -7.84 -2.59
C PRO A 87 12.35 -7.08 -1.76
N PHE A 88 12.24 -7.12 -0.43
CA PHE A 88 13.18 -6.47 0.49
C PHE A 88 14.43 -7.30 0.78
N VAL A 89 14.47 -8.59 0.39
CA VAL A 89 15.60 -9.50 0.70
C VAL A 89 16.93 -8.98 0.19
N ARG A 90 16.95 -8.35 -0.99
CA ARG A 90 18.18 -7.82 -1.64
C ARG A 90 18.51 -6.37 -1.28
N LEU A 91 17.74 -5.73 -0.40
CA LEU A 91 18.07 -4.38 0.03
C LEU A 91 19.31 -4.36 0.92
N ARG A 92 20.23 -3.42 0.68
CA ARG A 92 21.47 -3.28 1.47
C ARG A 92 21.20 -2.60 2.81
N ASP A 93 20.45 -1.48 2.82
CA ASP A 93 20.21 -0.65 4.01
C ASP A 93 18.89 -1.01 4.71
N LYS A 94 18.73 -2.27 5.11
CA LYS A 94 17.50 -2.77 5.73
C LYS A 94 17.12 -2.03 7.01
N HIS A 95 18.09 -1.48 7.72
CA HIS A 95 17.87 -0.67 8.91
C HIS A 95 17.05 0.61 8.64
N LYS A 96 17.03 1.09 7.39
CA LYS A 96 16.22 2.26 6.99
C LYS A 96 14.76 1.90 6.62
N LEU A 97 14.37 0.63 6.68
CA LEU A 97 13.02 0.21 6.28
C LEU A 97 11.93 0.81 7.16
N GLN A 98 12.19 0.93 8.47
CA GLN A 98 11.24 1.54 9.39
C GLN A 98 11.08 3.03 9.15
N GLU A 99 12.19 3.73 8.94
CA GLU A 99 12.18 5.15 8.61
C GLU A 99 11.51 5.42 7.25
N GLN A 100 11.73 4.54 6.27
CA GLN A 100 10.97 4.56 5.01
C GLN A 100 9.47 4.38 5.26
N ALA A 101 9.09 3.45 6.13
CA ALA A 101 7.69 3.23 6.51
C ALA A 101 7.10 4.45 7.22
N ALA A 102 7.86 5.12 8.10
CA ALA A 102 7.47 6.38 8.75
C ALA A 102 7.21 7.49 7.72
N CYS A 103 8.14 7.69 6.78
CA CYS A 103 7.93 8.65 5.69
C CYS A 103 6.68 8.34 4.85
N MET A 104 6.34 7.07 4.71
CA MET A 104 5.14 6.66 3.97
C MET A 104 3.86 6.82 4.80
N SER A 105 3.86 6.51 6.09
CA SER A 105 2.69 6.74 6.97
C SER A 105 2.32 8.23 7.02
N GLU A 106 3.31 9.12 7.00
CA GLU A 106 3.11 10.57 6.93
C GLU A 106 2.82 11.08 5.50
N GLY A 107 2.88 10.22 4.49
CA GLY A 107 2.59 10.56 3.09
C GLY A 107 3.62 11.49 2.45
N TRP A 108 4.89 11.39 2.81
CA TRP A 108 5.95 12.25 2.26
C TRP A 108 6.19 12.03 0.77
N THR A 109 6.66 13.08 0.10
CA THR A 109 7.09 12.99 -1.31
C THR A 109 8.39 12.20 -1.44
N VAL A 110 8.70 11.67 -2.63
CA VAL A 110 9.95 10.92 -2.88
C VAL A 110 11.18 11.76 -2.54
N ARG A 111 11.18 13.05 -2.89
CA ARG A 111 12.34 13.94 -2.65
C ARG A 111 12.57 14.17 -1.17
N LYS A 112 11.50 14.43 -0.40
CA LYS A 112 11.59 14.60 1.06
C LYS A 112 12.08 13.32 1.73
N THR A 113 11.55 12.15 1.30
CA THR A 113 12.00 10.83 1.79
C THR A 113 13.47 10.57 1.44
N ALA A 114 13.91 10.90 0.22
CA ALA A 114 15.31 10.74 -0.20
C ALA A 114 16.28 11.54 0.69
N GLN A 115 15.93 12.79 0.95
CA GLN A 115 16.70 13.67 1.83
C GLN A 115 16.78 13.09 3.26
N ARG A 116 15.66 12.71 3.83
CA ARG A 116 15.57 12.15 5.19
C ARG A 116 16.41 10.89 5.35
N LEU A 117 16.33 9.97 4.38
CA LEU A 117 17.03 8.68 4.42
C LEU A 117 18.50 8.75 3.93
N GLY A 118 18.98 9.89 3.44
CA GLY A 118 20.28 9.99 2.80
C GLY A 118 20.40 9.08 1.57
N LEU A 119 19.33 9.00 0.75
CA LEU A 119 19.25 8.19 -0.46
C LEU A 119 19.19 9.09 -1.71
N THR A 120 19.58 8.56 -2.86
CA THR A 120 19.24 9.21 -4.13
C THR A 120 17.73 9.18 -4.37
N VAL A 121 17.20 10.16 -5.10
CA VAL A 121 15.78 10.25 -5.43
C VAL A 121 15.28 8.99 -6.16
N ASP A 122 16.09 8.44 -7.06
CA ASP A 122 15.77 7.21 -7.80
C ASP A 122 15.67 6.00 -6.86
N ARG A 123 16.61 5.88 -5.91
CA ARG A 123 16.61 4.80 -4.92
C ARG A 123 15.41 4.92 -3.98
N ALA A 124 15.10 6.11 -3.47
CA ALA A 124 13.90 6.35 -2.65
C ALA A 124 12.60 6.07 -3.42
N PHE A 125 12.56 6.40 -4.72
CA PHE A 125 11.45 6.06 -5.61
C PHE A 125 11.27 4.55 -5.75
N ARG A 126 12.33 3.79 -6.02
CA ARG A 126 12.28 2.32 -6.11
C ARG A 126 11.83 1.70 -4.79
N TRP A 127 12.36 2.16 -3.66
CA TRP A 127 11.96 1.68 -2.34
C TRP A 127 10.47 1.92 -2.08
N ARG A 128 9.97 3.12 -2.36
CA ARG A 128 8.54 3.39 -2.27
C ARG A 128 7.72 2.36 -3.04
N HIS A 129 8.08 2.09 -4.29
CA HIS A 129 7.33 1.15 -5.10
C HIS A 129 7.46 -0.32 -4.65
N LEU A 130 8.53 -0.70 -3.97
CA LEU A 130 8.60 -2.00 -3.30
C LEU A 130 7.53 -2.13 -2.20
N PHE A 131 7.36 -1.12 -1.36
CA PHE A 131 6.30 -1.10 -0.35
C PHE A 131 4.91 -1.11 -1.00
N LEU A 132 4.69 -0.26 -2.00
CA LEU A 132 3.38 -0.07 -2.61
C LEU A 132 2.92 -1.28 -3.44
N LYS A 133 3.84 -2.05 -4.02
CA LYS A 133 3.49 -3.22 -4.81
C LYS A 133 2.63 -4.22 -4.00
N PHE A 134 2.92 -4.38 -2.73
CA PHE A 134 2.16 -5.29 -1.87
C PHE A 134 0.83 -4.70 -1.41
N LEU A 135 0.82 -3.41 -1.09
CA LEU A 135 -0.42 -2.72 -0.70
C LEU A 135 -1.45 -2.71 -1.84
N GLN A 136 -1.00 -2.68 -3.09
CA GLN A 136 -1.87 -2.77 -4.25
C GLN A 136 -2.71 -4.07 -4.27
N GLU A 137 -2.14 -5.17 -3.81
CA GLU A 137 -2.78 -6.49 -3.81
C GLU A 137 -3.71 -6.73 -2.62
N GLN A 138 -3.60 -5.91 -1.56
CA GLN A 138 -4.41 -6.00 -0.35
C GLN A 138 -5.80 -5.40 -0.52
N LYS A 139 -6.54 -5.85 -1.53
CA LYS A 139 -7.95 -5.51 -1.75
C LYS A 139 -8.85 -6.44 -0.96
N ALA A 140 -10.05 -5.99 -0.62
CA ALA A 140 -11.08 -6.90 -0.13
C ALA A 140 -11.39 -7.94 -1.22
N ARG A 141 -11.43 -9.19 -0.83
CA ARG A 141 -11.74 -10.32 -1.73
C ARG A 141 -13.18 -10.77 -1.62
N GLU A 142 -13.86 -10.38 -0.55
CA GLU A 142 -15.22 -10.73 -0.27
C GLU A 142 -15.91 -9.58 0.47
N LEU A 143 -16.78 -8.88 -0.23
CA LEU A 143 -17.61 -7.81 0.29
C LEU A 143 -19.03 -8.37 0.46
N THR A 144 -19.58 -8.23 1.66
CA THR A 144 -20.90 -8.76 2.05
C THR A 144 -21.86 -7.65 2.47
N GLY A 145 -23.13 -7.97 2.65
CA GLY A 145 -24.15 -7.00 3.06
C GLY A 145 -24.27 -5.85 2.05
N ILE A 146 -24.53 -4.64 2.51
CA ILE A 146 -24.70 -3.50 1.61
C ILE A 146 -23.33 -3.01 1.10
N VAL A 147 -23.14 -3.09 -0.20
CA VAL A 147 -21.92 -2.66 -0.90
C VAL A 147 -22.24 -1.49 -1.82
N GLU A 148 -21.64 -0.34 -1.55
CA GLU A 148 -21.75 0.83 -2.42
C GLU A 148 -20.71 0.74 -3.53
N ALA A 149 -21.12 0.92 -4.78
CA ALA A 149 -20.18 0.92 -5.90
C ALA A 149 -20.40 2.14 -6.81
N ASP A 150 -19.28 2.75 -7.21
CA ASP A 150 -19.28 3.90 -8.11
C ASP A 150 -17.94 4.02 -8.85
N GLU A 151 -17.95 4.74 -10.00
CA GLU A 151 -16.73 5.00 -10.75
C GLU A 151 -16.09 6.30 -10.32
N THR A 152 -14.76 6.28 -10.34
CA THR A 152 -13.95 7.50 -10.19
C THR A 152 -12.97 7.63 -11.35
N TYR A 153 -12.59 8.86 -11.64
CA TYR A 153 -11.75 9.17 -12.79
C TYR A 153 -10.46 9.84 -12.35
N PHE A 154 -9.34 9.35 -12.89
CA PHE A 154 -8.02 9.89 -12.66
C PHE A 154 -7.46 10.49 -13.93
N ARG A 155 -6.81 11.65 -13.82
CA ARG A 155 -6.18 12.27 -14.98
C ARG A 155 -5.02 11.40 -15.46
N ARG A 156 -4.99 11.06 -16.75
CA ARG A 156 -3.88 10.32 -17.35
C ARG A 156 -2.59 11.11 -17.23
N ASN A 157 -1.54 10.43 -16.79
CA ASN A 157 -0.23 11.02 -16.59
C ASN A 157 0.85 10.04 -17.07
N ASP A 158 1.60 10.45 -18.08
CA ASP A 158 2.66 9.64 -18.70
C ASP A 158 4.05 10.01 -18.15
N LYS A 159 4.14 10.51 -16.90
CA LYS A 159 5.36 10.93 -16.23
C LYS A 159 6.41 9.81 -16.21
N GLY A 160 7.63 10.14 -16.65
CA GLY A 160 8.74 9.19 -16.74
C GLY A 160 8.74 8.33 -18.02
N GLN A 161 7.75 8.45 -18.90
CA GLN A 161 7.76 7.87 -20.24
C GLN A 161 8.30 8.90 -21.22
N ARG A 162 9.30 8.52 -22.02
CA ARG A 162 9.95 9.42 -22.99
C ARG A 162 9.65 9.03 -24.44
N LYS A 163 9.31 7.76 -24.68
CA LYS A 163 9.00 7.21 -26.01
C LYS A 163 7.57 6.66 -26.01
N ASP A 164 7.00 6.50 -27.18
CA ASP A 164 5.70 5.87 -27.39
C ASP A 164 4.57 6.49 -26.54
N LEU A 165 4.57 7.83 -26.46
CA LEU A 165 3.52 8.56 -25.77
C LEU A 165 2.20 8.37 -26.51
N PRO A 166 1.10 7.99 -25.83
CA PRO A 166 -0.20 7.80 -26.45
C PRO A 166 -0.83 9.12 -26.95
N ARG A 167 -0.18 10.25 -26.68
CA ARG A 167 -0.57 11.59 -27.09
C ARG A 167 0.63 12.54 -27.11
N ALA A 168 0.51 13.63 -27.84
CA ALA A 168 1.50 14.71 -27.81
C ALA A 168 1.68 15.29 -26.40
N ALA A 169 2.92 15.60 -26.03
CA ALA A 169 3.23 16.23 -24.75
C ALA A 169 2.54 17.59 -24.63
N LYS A 170 1.91 17.85 -23.49
CA LYS A 170 1.32 19.18 -23.21
C LYS A 170 2.45 20.18 -22.93
N LYS A 171 2.46 21.30 -23.62
CA LYS A 171 3.38 22.42 -23.33
C LYS A 171 2.96 23.11 -22.02
N ARG A 172 3.92 23.47 -21.16
CA ARG A 172 3.66 24.31 -19.99
C ARG A 172 3.19 25.71 -20.46
N GLY A 173 2.18 26.24 -19.77
CA GLY A 173 1.64 27.58 -20.09
C GLY A 173 0.82 27.67 -21.37
N GLY A 174 0.57 26.56 -22.05
CA GLY A 174 -0.36 26.54 -23.17
C GLY A 174 -1.81 26.75 -22.73
N PRO A 175 -2.70 27.27 -23.59
CA PRO A 175 -4.11 27.48 -23.27
C PRO A 175 -4.72 26.15 -22.81
N ALA A 176 -5.56 26.21 -21.76
CA ALA A 176 -6.34 25.07 -21.27
C ALA A 176 -7.33 24.65 -22.37
N LYS A 177 -6.91 23.79 -23.29
CA LYS A 177 -7.84 23.08 -24.15
C LYS A 177 -8.72 22.20 -23.29
N GLY A 178 -10.03 22.25 -23.49
CA GLY A 178 -11.04 21.48 -22.78
C GLY A 178 -10.58 20.03 -22.55
N GLU A 179 -10.79 19.52 -21.36
CA GLU A 179 -10.37 18.17 -20.96
C GLU A 179 -11.14 17.13 -21.77
N ARG A 180 -10.45 16.29 -22.53
CA ARG A 180 -11.08 15.22 -23.30
C ARG A 180 -11.34 14.02 -22.40
N LYS A 181 -12.46 13.29 -22.61
CA LYS A 181 -12.74 12.02 -21.91
C LYS A 181 -11.57 11.02 -22.01
N SER A 182 -10.83 11.04 -23.14
CA SER A 182 -9.62 10.22 -23.35
C SER A 182 -8.45 10.57 -22.42
N ASP A 183 -8.46 11.74 -21.78
CA ASP A 183 -7.43 12.18 -20.85
C ASP A 183 -7.65 11.60 -19.44
N HIS A 184 -8.72 10.84 -19.22
CA HIS A 184 -9.04 10.23 -17.93
C HIS A 184 -8.91 8.71 -17.97
N VAL A 185 -8.46 8.17 -16.85
CA VAL A 185 -8.38 6.74 -16.59
C VAL A 185 -9.51 6.39 -15.61
N PRO A 186 -10.49 5.58 -16.01
CA PRO A 186 -11.56 5.19 -15.14
C PRO A 186 -11.09 4.17 -14.11
N GLY A 187 -11.62 4.26 -12.90
CA GLY A 187 -11.51 3.25 -11.87
C GLY A 187 -12.90 2.95 -11.30
N VAL A 188 -13.12 1.74 -10.82
CA VAL A 188 -14.30 1.36 -10.06
C VAL A 188 -13.89 1.10 -8.62
N VAL A 189 -14.72 1.54 -7.69
CA VAL A 189 -14.58 1.29 -6.26
C VAL A 189 -15.86 0.64 -5.77
N ALA A 190 -15.72 -0.46 -5.02
CA ALA A 190 -16.79 -1.07 -4.23
C ALA A 190 -16.40 -1.00 -2.76
N LEU A 191 -17.29 -0.53 -1.91
CA LEU A 191 -17.07 -0.29 -0.49
C LEU A 191 -18.20 -0.92 0.33
N GLN A 192 -17.85 -1.80 1.27
CA GLN A 192 -18.81 -2.42 2.17
C GLN A 192 -19.22 -1.42 3.24
N ARG A 193 -20.52 -1.19 3.37
CA ARG A 193 -21.11 -0.30 4.38
C ARG A 193 -20.92 -0.87 5.78
N GLY A 194 -20.69 0.01 6.75
CA GLY A 194 -20.45 -0.39 8.15
C GLY A 194 -19.07 -0.96 8.42
N SER A 195 -18.26 -1.19 7.37
CA SER A 195 -16.85 -1.55 7.48
C SER A 195 -16.03 -0.58 6.63
N ARG A 196 -14.71 -0.67 6.72
CA ARG A 196 -13.81 0.08 5.81
C ARG A 196 -13.14 -0.86 4.81
N LEU A 197 -13.87 -1.92 4.44
CA LEU A 197 -13.41 -2.85 3.41
C LEU A 197 -13.77 -2.30 2.04
N GLU A 198 -12.77 -2.09 1.22
CA GLU A 198 -12.93 -1.59 -0.13
C GLU A 198 -12.17 -2.45 -1.15
N HIS A 199 -12.74 -2.51 -2.33
CA HIS A 199 -12.13 -3.07 -3.52
C HIS A 199 -12.11 -2.01 -4.61
N ASP A 200 -10.93 -1.63 -5.05
CA ASP A 200 -10.74 -0.70 -6.16
C ASP A 200 -10.05 -1.37 -7.34
N HIS A 201 -10.40 -0.97 -8.54
CA HIS A 201 -9.77 -1.49 -9.76
C HIS A 201 -9.66 -0.42 -10.83
N ILE A 202 -8.49 -0.32 -11.46
CA ILE A 202 -8.28 0.58 -12.60
C ILE A 202 -8.79 -0.11 -13.87
N LEU A 203 -9.74 0.52 -14.53
CA LEU A 203 -10.35 -0.02 -15.73
C LEU A 203 -9.59 0.42 -17.00
N VAL A 204 -9.45 -0.48 -17.95
CA VAL A 204 -8.94 -0.13 -19.29
C VAL A 204 -9.92 0.81 -20.00
N ARG A 205 -11.22 0.52 -19.92
CA ARG A 205 -12.34 1.32 -20.43
C ARG A 205 -13.54 1.12 -19.52
N ARG A 206 -14.38 2.16 -19.40
CA ARG A 206 -15.66 2.09 -18.70
C ARG A 206 -16.68 1.33 -19.55
N THR A 207 -16.70 0.02 -19.44
CA THR A 207 -17.70 -0.85 -20.05
C THR A 207 -18.29 -1.77 -18.99
N LYS A 208 -19.56 -2.19 -19.19
CA LYS A 208 -20.23 -3.15 -18.29
C LYS A 208 -19.43 -4.45 -18.10
N LYS A 209 -18.74 -4.93 -19.16
CA LYS A 209 -17.89 -6.12 -19.09
C LYS A 209 -16.65 -5.90 -18.20
N ASN A 210 -15.98 -4.74 -18.31
CA ASN A 210 -14.81 -4.43 -17.50
C ASN A 210 -15.19 -4.18 -16.03
N ILE A 211 -16.31 -3.53 -15.75
CA ILE A 211 -16.84 -3.33 -14.40
C ILE A 211 -17.18 -4.70 -13.79
N MET A 212 -17.87 -5.57 -14.55
CA MET A 212 -18.19 -6.93 -14.12
C MET A 212 -16.92 -7.72 -13.79
N ALA A 213 -15.92 -7.72 -14.66
CA ALA A 213 -14.65 -8.42 -14.45
C ALA A 213 -13.92 -7.92 -13.18
N ALA A 214 -13.96 -6.61 -12.92
CA ALA A 214 -13.34 -6.00 -11.75
C ALA A 214 -14.08 -6.38 -10.43
N LEU A 215 -15.40 -6.46 -10.43
CA LEU A 215 -16.20 -6.68 -9.22
C LEU A 215 -16.50 -8.15 -8.93
N ARG A 216 -16.41 -9.02 -9.92
CA ARG A 216 -16.76 -10.45 -9.79
C ARG A 216 -16.03 -11.17 -8.65
N SER A 217 -14.75 -10.86 -8.46
CA SER A 217 -13.92 -11.49 -7.42
C SER A 217 -14.03 -10.82 -6.05
N ALA A 218 -14.79 -9.74 -5.96
CA ALA A 218 -14.90 -8.93 -4.75
C ALA A 218 -16.27 -9.01 -4.09
N LEU A 219 -17.32 -9.28 -4.84
CA LEU A 219 -18.69 -9.32 -4.33
C LEU A 219 -19.10 -10.76 -3.93
N SER A 220 -19.52 -10.91 -2.68
CA SER A 220 -20.17 -12.14 -2.21
C SER A 220 -21.56 -12.32 -2.82
N ARG A 221 -22.08 -13.54 -2.80
CA ARG A 221 -23.48 -13.82 -3.18
C ARG A 221 -24.51 -13.16 -2.25
N ASP A 222 -24.10 -12.87 -1.02
CA ASP A 222 -24.92 -12.19 -0.02
C ASP A 222 -24.83 -10.65 -0.12
N ALA A 223 -24.06 -10.15 -1.07
CA ALA A 223 -23.94 -8.72 -1.27
C ALA A 223 -25.22 -8.12 -1.85
N VAL A 224 -25.57 -6.94 -1.33
CA VAL A 224 -26.65 -6.10 -1.87
C VAL A 224 -26.01 -4.84 -2.43
N LEU A 225 -26.04 -4.69 -3.75
CA LEU A 225 -25.33 -3.62 -4.44
C LEU A 225 -26.13 -2.31 -4.44
N SER A 226 -25.56 -1.24 -3.89
CA SER A 226 -26.13 0.12 -3.90
C SER A 226 -25.33 1.02 -4.85
N THR A 227 -25.99 1.60 -5.86
CA THR A 227 -25.32 2.36 -6.94
C THR A 227 -26.13 3.61 -7.35
N ASP A 228 -25.57 4.41 -8.23
CA ASP A 228 -26.19 5.59 -8.85
C ASP A 228 -27.25 5.29 -9.94
N GLY A 229 -27.62 4.03 -10.12
CA GLY A 229 -28.59 3.62 -11.14
C GLY A 229 -28.01 3.36 -12.52
N ASN A 230 -26.70 3.41 -12.69
CA ASN A 230 -26.05 3.10 -13.94
C ASN A 230 -26.32 1.66 -14.42
N GLU A 231 -26.71 1.50 -15.67
CA GLU A 231 -27.05 0.21 -16.29
C GLU A 231 -25.92 -0.85 -16.18
N SER A 232 -24.68 -0.39 -16.11
CA SER A 232 -23.54 -1.28 -15.94
C SER A 232 -23.60 -2.08 -14.62
N TYR A 233 -24.09 -1.50 -13.55
CA TYR A 233 -24.23 -2.18 -12.25
C TYR A 233 -25.45 -3.09 -12.20
N ARG A 234 -26.55 -2.73 -12.90
CA ARG A 234 -27.68 -3.64 -13.09
C ARG A 234 -27.25 -4.90 -13.83
N TYR A 235 -26.39 -4.75 -14.83
CA TYR A 235 -25.79 -5.88 -15.53
C TYR A 235 -24.94 -6.73 -14.59
N VAL A 236 -24.08 -6.13 -13.75
CA VAL A 236 -23.27 -6.85 -12.76
C VAL A 236 -24.13 -7.64 -11.80
N ALA A 237 -25.16 -7.03 -11.21
CA ALA A 237 -26.05 -7.67 -10.26
C ALA A 237 -26.77 -8.89 -10.87
N ARG A 238 -27.31 -8.75 -12.11
CA ARG A 238 -27.93 -9.86 -12.84
C ARG A 238 -26.96 -11.01 -13.09
N GLN A 239 -25.71 -10.71 -13.51
CA GLN A 239 -24.71 -11.74 -13.81
C GLN A 239 -24.21 -12.48 -12.56
N LEU A 240 -24.22 -11.84 -11.40
CA LEU A 240 -23.81 -12.42 -10.13
C LEU A 240 -24.97 -13.04 -9.35
N GLY A 241 -26.22 -12.80 -9.77
CA GLY A 241 -27.42 -13.25 -9.04
C GLY A 241 -27.59 -12.58 -7.68
N ILE A 242 -27.11 -11.33 -7.53
CA ILE A 242 -27.23 -10.55 -6.29
C ILE A 242 -28.28 -9.47 -6.39
N GLN A 243 -28.81 -9.03 -5.25
CA GLN A 243 -29.73 -7.91 -5.19
C GLN A 243 -29.03 -6.59 -5.50
N ALA A 244 -29.73 -5.68 -6.16
CA ALA A 244 -29.26 -4.32 -6.42
C ALA A 244 -30.36 -3.31 -6.18
N GLY A 245 -30.02 -2.27 -5.42
CA GLY A 245 -30.81 -1.06 -5.31
C GLY A 245 -30.04 0.12 -5.91
N HIS A 246 -30.77 1.10 -6.40
CA HIS A 246 -30.14 2.27 -7.00
C HIS A 246 -30.79 3.55 -6.49
N PHE A 247 -29.97 4.57 -6.44
CA PHE A 247 -30.34 5.91 -6.08
C PHE A 247 -30.09 6.83 -7.27
N VAL A 248 -31.13 7.54 -7.70
CA VAL A 248 -31.03 8.54 -8.77
C VAL A 248 -31.23 9.92 -8.15
N ALA A 249 -30.18 10.73 -8.12
CA ALA A 249 -30.14 12.03 -7.46
C ALA A 249 -31.20 13.01 -8.05
N SER A 250 -31.51 12.91 -9.33
CA SER A 250 -32.54 13.70 -10.00
C SER A 250 -33.96 13.40 -9.52
N GLU A 251 -34.20 12.19 -9.01
CA GLU A 251 -35.54 11.74 -8.56
C GLU A 251 -35.72 11.89 -7.04
N HIS A 252 -34.63 11.89 -6.27
CA HIS A 252 -34.66 11.76 -4.82
C HIS A 252 -33.91 12.84 -4.06
N GLY A 253 -33.33 13.85 -4.74
CA GLY A 253 -32.47 14.87 -4.13
C GLY A 253 -31.12 14.33 -3.66
N HIS A 254 -30.29 15.16 -3.03
CA HIS A 254 -28.91 14.76 -2.62
C HIS A 254 -28.85 13.87 -1.37
N GLY A 255 -29.94 13.66 -0.64
CA GLY A 255 -29.96 12.94 0.63
C GLY A 255 -30.15 11.41 0.56
N GLY A 256 -30.48 10.88 -0.59
CA GLY A 256 -30.81 9.45 -0.74
C GLY A 256 -32.21 9.09 -0.21
N ARG A 257 -32.73 7.94 -0.60
CA ARG A 257 -33.98 7.39 -0.08
C ARG A 257 -33.69 6.24 0.89
N GLY A 258 -33.64 6.55 2.19
CA GLY A 258 -33.41 5.54 3.23
C GLY A 258 -32.10 4.80 3.06
N THR A 259 -32.13 3.50 2.86
CA THR A 259 -30.94 2.62 2.77
C THR A 259 -30.17 2.76 1.46
N TRP A 260 -30.77 3.29 0.39
CA TRP A 260 -30.13 3.36 -0.94
C TRP A 260 -29.43 4.70 -1.13
N HIS A 261 -28.10 4.69 -1.06
CA HIS A 261 -27.23 5.84 -1.33
C HIS A 261 -25.83 5.37 -1.67
N VAL A 262 -24.99 6.29 -2.14
CA VAL A 262 -23.58 6.09 -2.52
C VAL A 262 -22.65 7.08 -1.79
N GLN A 263 -23.07 7.56 -0.63
CA GLN A 263 -22.36 8.61 0.10
C GLN A 263 -21.01 8.14 0.65
N ASN A 264 -20.92 6.88 1.13
CA ASN A 264 -19.67 6.37 1.69
C ASN A 264 -18.60 6.19 0.62
N VAL A 265 -18.97 5.65 -0.56
CA VAL A 265 -18.03 5.52 -1.68
C VAL A 265 -17.61 6.89 -2.23
N ASN A 266 -18.51 7.89 -2.25
CA ASN A 266 -18.19 9.27 -2.62
C ASN A 266 -17.25 9.94 -1.62
N ALA A 267 -17.46 9.73 -0.33
CA ALA A 267 -16.55 10.18 0.71
C ALA A 267 -15.17 9.52 0.57
N TYR A 268 -15.11 8.23 0.24
CA TYR A 268 -13.86 7.55 -0.06
C TYR A 268 -13.16 8.15 -1.30
N HIS A 269 -13.89 8.42 -2.40
CA HIS A 269 -13.36 9.09 -3.58
C HIS A 269 -12.72 10.44 -3.25
N THR A 270 -13.34 11.20 -2.37
CA THR A 270 -12.82 12.50 -1.90
C THR A 270 -11.52 12.33 -1.13
N ARG A 271 -11.48 11.40 -0.16
CA ARG A 271 -10.26 11.10 0.61
C ARG A 271 -9.13 10.60 -0.29
N LEU A 272 -9.45 9.72 -1.26
CA LEU A 272 -8.50 9.19 -2.24
C LEU A 272 -7.88 10.31 -3.09
N LYS A 273 -8.71 11.16 -3.69
CA LYS A 273 -8.25 12.28 -4.53
C LYS A 273 -7.43 13.29 -3.72
N ASN A 274 -7.86 13.63 -2.51
CA ASN A 274 -7.12 14.54 -1.62
C ASN A 274 -5.76 13.96 -1.21
N GLY A 275 -5.69 12.66 -0.89
CA GLY A 275 -4.43 11.97 -0.60
C GLY A 275 -3.45 12.01 -1.78
N MET A 276 -3.95 11.96 -3.02
CA MET A 276 -3.12 11.97 -4.22
C MET A 276 -2.63 13.37 -4.63
N ARG A 277 -3.30 14.45 -4.22
CA ARG A 277 -2.93 15.84 -4.59
C ARG A 277 -1.48 16.18 -4.25
N ARG A 278 -0.97 15.71 -3.11
CA ARG A 278 0.40 15.96 -2.62
C ARG A 278 1.51 15.47 -3.55
N PHE A 279 1.21 14.54 -4.44
CA PHE A 279 2.19 13.96 -5.36
C PHE A 279 2.29 14.71 -6.69
N HIS A 280 1.45 15.73 -6.91
CA HIS A 280 1.45 16.55 -8.14
C HIS A 280 1.43 15.72 -9.43
N GLY A 281 0.61 14.68 -9.45
CA GLY A 281 0.47 13.74 -10.56
C GLY A 281 1.29 12.46 -10.38
N VAL A 282 0.57 11.36 -10.35
CA VAL A 282 1.10 9.99 -10.33
C VAL A 282 1.05 9.43 -11.74
N ALA A 283 2.14 8.85 -12.21
CA ALA A 283 2.13 8.19 -13.52
C ALA A 283 1.06 7.09 -13.55
N THR A 284 0.28 7.03 -14.62
CA THR A 284 -0.85 6.11 -14.76
C THR A 284 -0.47 4.65 -14.48
N LYS A 285 0.71 4.23 -14.91
CA LYS A 285 1.23 2.88 -14.67
C LYS A 285 1.44 2.52 -13.19
N TYR A 286 1.50 3.52 -12.30
CA TYR A 286 1.66 3.33 -10.87
C TYR A 286 0.40 3.64 -10.07
N LEU A 287 -0.69 3.99 -10.76
CA LEU A 287 -1.92 4.44 -10.11
C LEU A 287 -2.45 3.39 -9.11
N ALA A 288 -2.50 2.13 -9.49
CA ALA A 288 -2.94 1.03 -8.61
C ALA A 288 -2.13 0.92 -7.31
N ASN A 289 -0.82 1.21 -7.36
CA ASN A 289 0.05 1.25 -6.18
C ASN A 289 -0.41 2.32 -5.18
N TYR A 290 -0.77 3.51 -5.68
CA TYR A 290 -1.21 4.62 -4.84
C TYR A 290 -2.63 4.43 -4.32
N LEU A 291 -3.49 3.74 -5.05
CA LEU A 291 -4.78 3.28 -4.53
C LEU A 291 -4.55 2.35 -3.32
N GLY A 292 -3.65 1.37 -3.45
CA GLY A 292 -3.23 0.52 -2.35
C GLY A 292 -2.70 1.28 -1.14
N TRP A 293 -1.91 2.32 -1.39
CA TRP A 293 -1.41 3.17 -0.31
C TRP A 293 -2.55 3.85 0.45
N ARG A 294 -3.55 4.38 -0.24
CA ARG A 294 -4.67 5.07 0.41
C ARG A 294 -5.56 4.12 1.22
N ARG A 295 -5.75 2.89 0.75
CA ARG A 295 -6.55 1.88 1.48
C ARG A 295 -6.07 1.65 2.90
N LEU A 296 -4.76 1.58 3.12
CA LEU A 296 -4.22 1.27 4.43
C LEU A 296 -4.60 2.30 5.51
N PRO A 297 -4.33 3.62 5.34
CA PRO A 297 -4.81 4.63 6.31
C PRO A 297 -6.35 4.64 6.42
N ASP A 298 -7.08 4.45 5.34
CA ASP A 298 -8.55 4.45 5.39
C ASP A 298 -9.08 3.32 6.29
N ARG A 299 -8.51 2.12 6.19
CA ARG A 299 -8.82 0.97 7.05
C ARG A 299 -8.41 1.17 8.50
N CYS A 300 -7.29 1.84 8.73
CA CYS A 300 -6.74 2.09 10.06
C CYS A 300 -7.20 3.44 10.66
N HIS A 301 -8.27 4.05 10.16
CA HIS A 301 -8.78 5.34 10.63
C HIS A 301 -7.72 6.46 10.63
N ASP A 302 -6.89 6.49 9.60
CA ASP A 302 -5.76 7.40 9.40
C ASP A 302 -4.64 7.32 10.49
N ALA A 303 -4.72 6.33 11.39
CA ALA A 303 -3.78 6.12 12.49
C ALA A 303 -2.76 5.01 12.19
N VAL A 304 -2.17 4.99 11.00
CA VAL A 304 -1.18 3.97 10.62
C VAL A 304 0.18 4.28 11.23
N THR A 305 0.64 3.42 12.11
CA THR A 305 2.01 3.50 12.64
C THR A 305 3.03 3.00 11.61
N PRO A 306 4.30 3.45 11.67
CA PRO A 306 5.38 2.95 10.82
C PRO A 306 5.54 1.42 10.89
N ASN A 307 5.38 0.83 12.08
CA ASN A 307 5.46 -0.61 12.27
C ASN A 307 4.33 -1.35 11.55
N GLN A 308 3.10 -0.86 11.66
CA GLN A 308 1.96 -1.42 10.91
C GLN A 308 2.18 -1.30 9.41
N PHE A 309 2.68 -0.15 8.93
CA PHE A 309 2.97 0.06 7.53
C PHE A 309 4.01 -0.94 7.00
N LEU A 310 5.11 -1.12 7.74
CA LEU A 310 6.16 -2.09 7.42
C LEU A 310 5.60 -3.53 7.47
N PHE A 311 4.86 -3.88 8.51
CA PHE A 311 4.24 -5.20 8.66
C PHE A 311 3.31 -5.55 7.50
N HIS A 312 2.44 -4.61 7.11
CA HIS A 312 1.57 -4.79 5.94
C HIS A 312 2.35 -4.95 4.63
N ALA A 313 3.42 -4.18 4.45
CA ALA A 313 4.28 -4.30 3.28
C ALA A 313 5.03 -5.66 3.21
N LEU A 314 5.30 -6.27 4.36
CA LEU A 314 6.01 -7.55 4.48
C LEU A 314 5.08 -8.79 4.38
N ARG A 315 3.78 -8.63 4.65
CA ARG A 315 2.84 -9.73 4.89
C ARG A 315 2.45 -10.53 3.65
N THR A 316 2.78 -10.08 2.46
CA THR A 316 2.39 -10.73 1.22
C THR A 316 3.23 -11.99 0.98
N GLN A 317 2.57 -13.14 0.93
CA GLN A 317 3.18 -14.36 0.43
C GLN A 317 3.52 -14.17 -1.05
N TYR A 318 4.79 -14.26 -1.37
CA TYR A 318 5.25 -14.31 -2.75
C TYR A 318 4.86 -15.67 -3.30
N GLN A 319 3.74 -15.75 -4.02
CA GLN A 319 3.51 -16.88 -4.91
C GLN A 319 4.52 -16.72 -6.04
N HIS A 320 5.50 -17.62 -6.09
CA HIS A 320 6.36 -17.76 -7.25
C HIS A 320 5.44 -18.08 -8.44
N SER A 321 5.28 -17.13 -9.36
CA SER A 321 4.94 -17.49 -10.74
C SER A 321 6.14 -18.26 -11.27
N ASN A 322 5.94 -19.54 -11.53
CA ASN A 322 6.83 -20.35 -12.33
C ASN A 322 6.92 -19.78 -13.74
#